data_418708545528e59220ba84f92e82fb4d
#
_entry.id   418708545528e59220ba84f92e82fb4d
#
_cell.length_a   1.000
_cell.length_b   1.000
_cell.length_c   1.000
_cell.angle_alpha   90.00
_cell.angle_beta   90.00
_cell.angle_gamma   90.00
#
_symmetry.space_group_name_H-M   'P 1'
#
loop_
_entity.id
_entity.type
_entity.pdbx_description
1 polymer ?
#
loop_
_entity_poly.entity_id
_entity_poly.type
_entity_poly.pdbx_seq_one_letter_code
_entity_poly.pdbx_strand_id
1 'polypeptide(L)'
;MKTVLFWDRCLNERGTSVATFDYADYNERILGNKSIVVGLNGSWRYSEQRYSDRFDLHMVDGLQDVQRVYDEMGCDCMYVQKSGEWDGLVLERGRNLIHVVFPHAEPHGDVYAYISEWLADTMRPGAPWVPYMVNLPKHDRSMRDALGLPASSFVFGWYGGNNFNISFAREAVINAARIRRDAYFLFMNQDAFCEEENVLFLPRTTDPAAKVQFINT
;
A
#
# COMPACT_ATOMS: atom_id res chain seq x y z
N MET A 1 -12.01 -6.90 -23.90
CA MET A 1 -11.43 -5.87 -23.03
C MET A 1 -12.50 -5.52 -22.00
N LYS A 2 -12.17 -5.58 -20.71
CA LYS A 2 -13.06 -5.18 -19.62
C LYS A 2 -12.63 -3.84 -19.04
N THR A 3 -13.56 -3.11 -18.44
CA THR A 3 -13.26 -1.89 -17.68
C THR A 3 -13.40 -2.21 -16.19
N VAL A 4 -12.33 -2.06 -15.42
CA VAL A 4 -12.30 -2.35 -13.98
C VAL A 4 -12.13 -1.04 -13.21
N LEU A 5 -13.05 -0.77 -12.29
CA LEU A 5 -12.92 0.33 -11.35
C LEU A 5 -12.12 -0.14 -10.14
N PHE A 6 -10.99 0.51 -9.88
CA PHE A 6 -10.16 0.29 -8.70
C PHE A 6 -10.44 1.38 -7.67
N TRP A 7 -11.00 1.00 -6.55
CA TRP A 7 -11.31 1.97 -5.50
C TRP A 7 -10.26 1.92 -4.38
N ASP A 8 -9.52 3.03 -4.23
CA ASP A 8 -8.61 3.26 -3.11
C ASP A 8 -9.01 4.53 -2.35
N ARG A 9 -9.41 4.37 -1.10
CA ARG A 9 -9.87 5.48 -0.26
C ARG A 9 -8.79 6.48 0.12
N CYS A 10 -7.52 6.11 0.04
CA CYS A 10 -6.43 6.91 0.63
C CYS A 10 -5.39 7.44 -0.36
N LEU A 11 -5.12 6.78 -1.49
CA LEU A 11 -4.10 7.15 -2.48
C LEU A 11 -2.77 7.61 -1.83
N ASN A 12 -2.21 6.79 -0.93
CA ASN A 12 -1.03 7.14 -0.13
C ASN A 12 0.11 6.09 -0.24
N GLU A 13 1.10 6.19 0.62
CA GLU A 13 2.26 5.31 0.67
C GLU A 13 2.01 3.95 1.35
N ARG A 14 0.81 3.69 1.85
CA ARG A 14 0.48 2.43 2.54
C ARG A 14 0.34 1.27 1.57
N GLY A 15 0.53 0.07 2.11
CA GLY A 15 0.55 -1.16 1.32
C GLY A 15 -0.70 -1.40 0.46
N THR A 16 -1.89 -1.07 0.94
CA THR A 16 -3.14 -1.21 0.17
C THR A 16 -3.16 -0.27 -1.04
N SER A 17 -2.75 1.00 -0.88
CA SER A 17 -2.68 1.94 -1.99
C SER A 17 -1.60 1.53 -3.00
N VAL A 18 -0.40 1.15 -2.53
CA VAL A 18 0.65 0.65 -3.43
C VAL A 18 0.17 -0.57 -4.21
N ALA A 19 -0.47 -1.53 -3.54
CA ALA A 19 -0.99 -2.72 -4.19
C ALA A 19 -2.13 -2.42 -5.17
N THR A 20 -3.04 -1.51 -4.83
CA THR A 20 -4.12 -1.09 -5.76
C THR A 20 -3.53 -0.49 -7.04
N PHE A 21 -2.48 0.33 -6.92
CA PHE A 21 -1.75 0.84 -8.09
C PHE A 21 -1.18 -0.29 -8.94
N ASP A 22 -0.48 -1.24 -8.32
CA ASP A 22 0.16 -2.34 -9.03
C ASP A 22 -0.90 -3.26 -9.70
N TYR A 23 -2.01 -3.56 -9.03
CA TYR A 23 -3.11 -4.33 -9.63
C TYR A 23 -3.76 -3.59 -10.81
N ALA A 24 -3.97 -2.28 -10.71
CA ALA A 24 -4.52 -1.48 -11.81
C ALA A 24 -3.55 -1.45 -13.01
N ASP A 25 -2.24 -1.30 -12.76
CA ASP A 25 -1.22 -1.30 -13.81
C ASP A 25 -1.12 -2.65 -14.53
N TYR A 26 -1.11 -3.74 -13.78
CA TYR A 26 -1.06 -5.07 -14.37
C TYR A 26 -2.37 -5.50 -15.04
N ASN A 27 -3.53 -5.02 -14.57
CA ASN A 27 -4.79 -5.20 -15.25
C ASN A 27 -4.74 -4.69 -16.70
N GLU A 28 -4.07 -3.56 -16.91
CA GLU A 28 -3.85 -3.03 -18.26
C GLU A 28 -2.74 -3.75 -19.01
N ARG A 29 -1.54 -3.84 -18.41
CA ARG A 29 -0.33 -4.33 -19.09
C ARG A 29 -0.35 -5.81 -19.40
N ILE A 30 -0.96 -6.63 -18.55
CA ILE A 30 -0.99 -8.09 -18.70
C ILE A 30 -2.31 -8.57 -19.28
N LEU A 31 -3.44 -8.04 -18.77
CA LEU A 31 -4.76 -8.52 -19.15
C LEU A 31 -5.38 -7.73 -20.31
N GLY A 32 -4.79 -6.60 -20.72
CA GLY A 32 -5.29 -5.76 -21.79
C GLY A 32 -6.65 -5.11 -21.47
N ASN A 33 -6.99 -4.98 -20.20
CA ASN A 33 -8.21 -4.33 -19.75
C ASN A 33 -7.99 -2.81 -19.58
N LYS A 34 -9.06 -2.06 -19.29
CA LYS A 34 -8.99 -0.65 -18.88
C LYS A 34 -9.13 -0.55 -17.38
N SER A 35 -8.32 0.32 -16.74
CA SER A 35 -8.40 0.64 -15.31
C SER A 35 -8.90 2.06 -15.12
N ILE A 36 -9.97 2.21 -14.34
CA ILE A 36 -10.45 3.48 -13.80
C ILE A 36 -10.11 3.48 -12.32
N VAL A 37 -9.48 4.54 -11.83
CA VAL A 37 -9.16 4.63 -10.40
C VAL A 37 -10.03 5.67 -9.73
N VAL A 38 -10.54 5.33 -8.55
CA VAL A 38 -11.35 6.25 -7.75
C VAL A 38 -10.70 6.44 -6.39
N GLY A 39 -10.46 7.70 -6.03
CA GLY A 39 -9.97 8.14 -4.73
C GLY A 39 -11.01 8.93 -3.95
N LEU A 40 -10.87 9.01 -2.62
CA LEU A 40 -11.78 9.77 -1.75
C LEU A 40 -11.22 11.16 -1.45
N ASN A 41 -12.03 12.21 -1.70
CA ASN A 41 -11.72 13.57 -1.28
C ASN A 41 -11.54 13.66 0.24
N GLY A 42 -10.67 14.57 0.70
CA GLY A 42 -10.40 14.76 2.12
C GLY A 42 -9.59 13.66 2.79
N SER A 43 -9.25 12.58 2.07
CA SER A 43 -8.35 11.54 2.57
C SER A 43 -6.87 11.95 2.49
N TRP A 44 -6.00 11.16 3.08
CA TRP A 44 -4.56 11.39 3.06
C TRP A 44 -3.95 10.94 1.72
N ARG A 45 -3.60 11.87 0.82
CA ARG A 45 -3.34 11.67 -0.60
C ARG A 45 -1.91 12.00 -1.03
N TYR A 46 -0.91 11.34 -0.48
CA TYR A 46 0.48 11.59 -0.86
C TYR A 46 0.86 11.08 -2.26
N SER A 47 0.10 10.14 -2.80
CA SER A 47 0.41 9.47 -4.07
C SER A 47 -0.58 9.80 -5.19
N GLU A 48 -1.48 10.78 -5.01
CA GLU A 48 -2.50 11.16 -5.99
C GLU A 48 -1.89 11.44 -7.37
N GLN A 49 -0.79 12.22 -7.41
CA GLN A 49 -0.11 12.54 -8.66
C GLN A 49 0.38 11.30 -9.41
N ARG A 50 0.94 10.31 -8.70
CA ARG A 50 1.36 9.04 -9.30
C ARG A 50 0.20 8.32 -9.98
N TYR A 51 -0.98 8.36 -9.39
CA TYR A 51 -2.17 7.75 -9.96
C TYR A 51 -2.69 8.53 -11.16
N SER A 52 -2.80 9.86 -11.08
CA SER A 52 -3.28 10.70 -12.18
C SER A 52 -2.34 10.71 -13.39
N ASP A 53 -1.04 10.53 -13.18
CA ASP A 53 -0.06 10.40 -14.27
C ASP A 53 -0.23 9.09 -15.05
N ARG A 54 -0.86 8.07 -14.44
CA ARG A 54 -0.92 6.72 -15.02
C ARG A 54 -2.32 6.28 -15.41
N PHE A 55 -3.35 6.71 -14.70
CA PHE A 55 -4.71 6.23 -14.86
C PHE A 55 -5.71 7.37 -15.04
N ASP A 56 -6.89 7.03 -15.54
CA ASP A 56 -8.07 7.87 -15.47
C ASP A 56 -8.55 7.89 -14.00
N LEU A 57 -8.19 8.98 -13.30
CA LEU A 57 -8.41 9.14 -11.86
C LEU A 57 -9.61 10.04 -11.58
N HIS A 58 -10.56 9.55 -10.81
CA HIS A 58 -11.73 10.27 -10.34
C HIS A 58 -11.68 10.45 -8.82
N MET A 59 -11.79 11.70 -8.36
CA MET A 59 -11.89 12.00 -6.94
C MET A 59 -13.36 12.21 -6.56
N VAL A 60 -13.81 11.52 -5.50
CA VAL A 60 -15.22 11.45 -5.10
C VAL A 60 -15.40 11.78 -3.63
N ASP A 61 -16.64 12.11 -3.21
CA ASP A 61 -16.95 12.41 -1.82
C ASP A 61 -17.56 11.23 -1.04
N GLY A 62 -18.02 10.21 -1.76
CA GLY A 62 -18.61 9.02 -1.10
C GLY A 62 -19.02 7.92 -2.07
N LEU A 63 -19.63 6.87 -1.51
CA LEU A 63 -20.02 5.67 -2.25
C LEU A 63 -20.99 5.94 -3.41
N GLN A 64 -21.92 6.89 -3.25
CA GLN A 64 -22.86 7.23 -4.32
C GLN A 64 -22.15 7.79 -5.56
N ASP A 65 -21.08 8.57 -5.35
CA ASP A 65 -20.25 9.06 -6.46
C ASP A 65 -19.43 7.95 -7.09
N VAL A 66 -18.95 6.97 -6.30
CA VAL A 66 -18.29 5.77 -6.85
C VAL A 66 -19.25 5.01 -7.75
N GLN A 67 -20.52 4.83 -7.34
CA GLN A 67 -21.56 4.21 -8.18
C GLN A 67 -21.79 4.99 -9.46
N ARG A 68 -21.84 6.34 -9.37
CA ARG A 68 -21.99 7.18 -10.56
C ARG A 68 -20.83 7.01 -11.54
N VAL A 69 -19.59 7.08 -11.07
CA VAL A 69 -18.39 6.85 -11.92
C VAL A 69 -18.43 5.44 -12.54
N TYR A 70 -18.79 4.43 -11.76
CA TYR A 70 -18.94 3.06 -12.25
C TYR A 70 -19.91 2.96 -13.43
N ASP A 71 -21.09 3.57 -13.28
CA ASP A 71 -22.15 3.57 -14.31
C ASP A 71 -21.73 4.40 -15.54
N GLU A 72 -21.22 5.63 -15.35
CA GLU A 72 -20.81 6.53 -16.42
C GLU A 72 -19.63 5.99 -17.25
N MET A 73 -18.69 5.34 -16.61
CA MET A 73 -17.51 4.76 -17.27
C MET A 73 -17.77 3.36 -17.85
N GLY A 74 -18.98 2.81 -17.67
CA GLY A 74 -19.36 1.50 -18.16
C GLY A 74 -18.50 0.37 -17.60
N CYS A 75 -18.20 0.42 -16.29
CA CYS A 75 -17.35 -0.57 -15.65
C CYS A 75 -17.99 -1.94 -15.55
N ASP A 76 -17.23 -3.01 -15.75
CA ASP A 76 -17.67 -4.40 -15.62
C ASP A 76 -17.65 -4.90 -14.17
N CYS A 77 -16.72 -4.38 -13.36
CA CYS A 77 -16.60 -4.70 -11.94
C CYS A 77 -15.83 -3.60 -11.18
N MET A 78 -16.08 -3.55 -9.88
CA MET A 78 -15.28 -2.77 -8.93
C MET A 78 -14.37 -3.71 -8.15
N TYR A 79 -13.10 -3.32 -8.04
CA TYR A 79 -12.11 -3.96 -7.19
C TYR A 79 -11.75 -3.03 -6.04
N VAL A 80 -11.74 -3.56 -4.81
CA VAL A 80 -11.34 -2.83 -3.61
C VAL A 80 -10.56 -3.70 -2.65
N GLN A 81 -9.43 -3.18 -2.15
CA GLN A 81 -8.74 -3.76 -1.00
C GLN A 81 -9.24 -3.12 0.29
N LYS A 82 -9.65 -3.95 1.25
CA LYS A 82 -10.18 -3.49 2.53
C LYS A 82 -9.89 -4.48 3.65
N SER A 83 -10.23 -4.10 4.88
CA SER A 83 -10.02 -4.96 6.06
C SER A 83 -10.66 -6.34 5.94
N GLY A 84 -11.82 -6.42 5.31
CA GLY A 84 -12.67 -7.61 5.22
C GLY A 84 -13.91 -7.54 6.13
N GLU A 85 -13.94 -6.57 7.03
CA GLU A 85 -15.12 -6.24 7.84
C GLU A 85 -16.22 -5.64 6.96
N TRP A 86 -17.49 -5.93 7.29
CA TRP A 86 -18.63 -5.31 6.64
C TRP A 86 -18.74 -3.84 7.03
N ASP A 87 -18.50 -2.98 6.09
CA ASP A 87 -18.52 -1.52 6.27
C ASP A 87 -19.58 -0.82 5.39
N GLY A 88 -20.46 -1.58 4.73
CA GLY A 88 -21.47 -1.07 3.82
C GLY A 88 -20.93 -0.54 2.48
N LEU A 89 -19.61 -0.62 2.25
CA LEU A 89 -18.96 -0.06 1.06
C LEU A 89 -18.93 -1.08 -0.09
N VAL A 90 -20.08 -1.31 -0.67
CA VAL A 90 -20.30 -2.11 -1.90
C VAL A 90 -21.23 -1.33 -2.83
N LEU A 91 -21.00 -1.46 -4.13
CA LEU A 91 -21.92 -0.91 -5.11
C LEU A 91 -23.26 -1.65 -5.07
N GLU A 92 -24.35 -0.91 -5.18
CA GLU A 92 -25.69 -1.49 -5.28
C GLU A 92 -25.91 -2.18 -6.62
N ARG A 93 -25.32 -1.64 -7.67
CA ARG A 93 -25.35 -2.18 -9.03
C ARG A 93 -23.95 -2.44 -9.52
N GLY A 94 -23.71 -3.62 -10.05
CA GLY A 94 -22.42 -4.04 -10.56
C GLY A 94 -21.79 -5.15 -9.73
N ARG A 95 -20.64 -5.62 -10.17
CA ARG A 95 -19.88 -6.68 -9.50
C ARG A 95 -18.85 -6.10 -8.55
N ASN A 96 -18.86 -6.57 -7.31
CA ASN A 96 -17.97 -6.13 -6.25
C ASN A 96 -16.92 -7.22 -5.95
N LEU A 97 -15.64 -6.93 -6.22
CA LEU A 97 -14.53 -7.82 -5.93
C LEU A 97 -13.80 -7.28 -4.69
N ILE A 98 -13.98 -7.97 -3.57
CA ILE A 98 -13.43 -7.60 -2.27
C ILE A 98 -12.14 -8.38 -2.02
N HIS A 99 -11.02 -7.67 -1.85
CA HIS A 99 -9.72 -8.26 -1.54
C HIS A 99 -9.32 -7.95 -0.09
N VAL A 100 -9.31 -8.99 0.73
CA VAL A 100 -9.27 -8.90 2.21
C VAL A 100 -7.85 -8.95 2.71
N VAL A 101 -7.46 -7.95 3.51
CA VAL A 101 -6.08 -7.81 4.00
C VAL A 101 -5.89 -8.14 5.48
N PHE A 102 -6.98 -8.27 6.26
CA PHE A 102 -6.93 -8.57 7.69
C PHE A 102 -7.79 -9.78 8.07
N PRO A 103 -7.65 -10.34 9.29
CA PRO A 103 -8.34 -11.56 9.71
C PRO A 103 -9.83 -11.33 10.04
N HIS A 104 -10.61 -10.99 9.01
CA HIS A 104 -12.06 -10.88 9.09
C HIS A 104 -12.74 -11.97 8.27
N ALA A 105 -13.89 -12.46 8.72
CA ALA A 105 -14.67 -13.49 8.09
C ALA A 105 -16.14 -13.06 7.88
N GLU A 106 -16.33 -11.90 7.23
CA GLU A 106 -17.64 -11.30 6.92
C GLU A 106 -17.83 -11.20 5.40
N PRO A 107 -18.08 -12.34 4.69
CA PRO A 107 -18.15 -12.35 3.24
C PRO A 107 -19.22 -11.41 2.70
N HIS A 108 -18.83 -10.56 1.77
CA HIS A 108 -19.70 -9.64 1.05
C HIS A 108 -19.15 -9.37 -0.36
N GLY A 109 -19.96 -8.73 -1.19
CA GLY A 109 -19.69 -8.59 -2.62
C GLY A 109 -19.86 -9.90 -3.38
N ASP A 110 -19.51 -9.89 -4.67
CA ASP A 110 -19.63 -11.06 -5.55
C ASP A 110 -18.43 -12.00 -5.40
N VAL A 111 -17.28 -11.45 -5.10
CA VAL A 111 -16.05 -12.20 -4.76
C VAL A 111 -15.46 -11.61 -3.48
N TYR A 112 -15.14 -12.49 -2.55
CA TYR A 112 -14.48 -12.16 -1.29
C TYR A 112 -13.24 -13.06 -1.19
N ALA A 113 -12.07 -12.50 -1.55
CA ALA A 113 -10.82 -13.23 -1.63
C ALA A 113 -9.79 -12.66 -0.64
N TYR A 114 -9.00 -13.53 -0.03
CA TYR A 114 -7.95 -13.14 0.91
C TYR A 114 -6.62 -12.87 0.21
N ILE A 115 -5.73 -12.10 0.85
CA ILE A 115 -4.39 -11.78 0.31
C ILE A 115 -3.39 -12.94 0.41
N SER A 116 -3.73 -14.02 1.07
CA SER A 116 -2.85 -15.19 1.20
C SER A 116 -3.66 -16.46 1.46
N GLU A 117 -3.08 -17.59 1.07
CA GLU A 117 -3.61 -18.91 1.37
C GLU A 117 -3.77 -19.12 2.88
N TRP A 118 -2.74 -18.78 3.65
CA TRP A 118 -2.77 -18.88 5.11
C TRP A 118 -3.94 -18.10 5.72
N LEU A 119 -4.19 -16.88 5.26
CA LEU A 119 -5.29 -16.06 5.77
C LEU A 119 -6.65 -16.66 5.37
N ALA A 120 -6.78 -17.15 4.13
CA ALA A 120 -7.98 -17.82 3.67
C ALA A 120 -8.29 -19.06 4.49
N ASP A 121 -7.31 -19.95 4.68
CA ASP A 121 -7.47 -21.19 5.44
C ASP A 121 -7.76 -20.94 6.92
N THR A 122 -7.15 -19.91 7.50
CA THR A 122 -7.37 -19.53 8.91
C THR A 122 -8.76 -18.96 9.14
N MET A 123 -9.22 -18.08 8.24
CA MET A 123 -10.47 -17.35 8.45
C MET A 123 -11.68 -18.06 7.83
N ARG A 124 -11.51 -18.71 6.69
CA ARG A 124 -12.57 -19.36 5.95
C ARG A 124 -11.99 -20.44 5.03
N PRO A 125 -11.75 -21.65 5.52
CA PRO A 125 -11.17 -22.75 4.74
C PRO A 125 -11.86 -22.95 3.39
N GLY A 126 -11.07 -23.01 2.32
CA GLY A 126 -11.55 -23.12 0.95
C GLY A 126 -12.00 -21.81 0.30
N ALA A 127 -11.87 -20.68 0.96
CA ALA A 127 -12.12 -19.38 0.34
C ALA A 127 -11.03 -19.06 -0.71
N PRO A 128 -11.37 -18.29 -1.77
CA PRO A 128 -10.38 -17.86 -2.74
C PRO A 128 -9.36 -16.92 -2.11
N TRP A 129 -8.13 -16.98 -2.62
CA TRP A 129 -7.07 -16.06 -2.25
C TRP A 129 -6.27 -15.61 -3.46
N VAL A 130 -5.73 -14.38 -3.38
CA VAL A 130 -4.87 -13.78 -4.41
C VAL A 130 -3.69 -13.12 -3.71
N PRO A 131 -2.44 -13.56 -3.94
CA PRO A 131 -1.29 -13.00 -3.25
C PRO A 131 -0.99 -11.58 -3.74
N TYR A 132 -0.33 -10.80 -2.90
CA TYR A 132 0.24 -9.54 -3.34
C TYR A 132 1.23 -9.75 -4.50
N MET A 133 1.09 -8.90 -5.51
CA MET A 133 2.11 -8.76 -6.54
C MET A 133 3.19 -7.81 -6.03
N VAL A 134 4.43 -8.28 -6.04
CA VAL A 134 5.59 -7.45 -5.69
C VAL A 134 6.43 -7.27 -6.94
N ASN A 135 6.44 -6.05 -7.47
CA ASN A 135 7.24 -5.69 -8.63
C ASN A 135 8.24 -4.61 -8.25
N LEU A 136 9.42 -5.03 -7.84
CA LEU A 136 10.51 -4.13 -7.50
C LEU A 136 11.58 -4.17 -8.59
N PRO A 137 12.16 -3.03 -8.98
CA PRO A 137 13.28 -2.99 -9.91
C PRO A 137 14.47 -3.76 -9.33
N LYS A 138 15.17 -4.48 -10.20
CA LYS A 138 16.40 -5.21 -9.82
C LYS A 138 17.59 -4.31 -9.97
N HIS A 139 18.22 -3.92 -8.91
CA HIS A 139 19.52 -3.24 -8.88
C HIS A 139 20.20 -3.42 -7.51
N ASP A 140 21.48 -3.18 -7.46
CA ASP A 140 22.36 -3.31 -6.29
C ASP A 140 22.64 -1.96 -5.57
N ARG A 141 22.06 -0.87 -6.06
CA ARG A 141 22.26 0.45 -5.45
C ARG A 141 21.72 0.48 -4.02
N SER A 142 22.49 1.07 -3.13
CA SER A 142 22.11 1.36 -1.74
C SER A 142 22.10 2.86 -1.48
N MET A 143 21.61 3.25 -0.31
CA MET A 143 21.65 4.65 0.13
C MET A 143 22.87 4.95 1.01
N ARG A 144 23.77 3.98 1.27
CA ARG A 144 24.88 4.15 2.22
C ARG A 144 25.74 5.36 1.92
N ASP A 145 26.21 5.50 0.68
CA ASP A 145 27.07 6.61 0.28
C ASP A 145 26.34 7.96 0.39
N ALA A 146 25.09 8.02 -0.07
CA ALA A 146 24.28 9.24 0.00
C ALA A 146 23.96 9.67 1.44
N LEU A 147 23.88 8.72 2.37
CA LEU A 147 23.65 8.97 3.79
C LEU A 147 24.92 9.06 4.62
N GLY A 148 26.11 8.91 4.01
CA GLY A 148 27.40 8.94 4.69
C GLY A 148 27.59 7.79 5.69
N LEU A 149 26.96 6.63 5.47
CA LEU A 149 27.03 5.49 6.37
C LEU A 149 28.33 4.71 6.17
N PRO A 150 29.09 4.40 7.24
CA PRO A 150 30.27 3.55 7.12
C PRO A 150 29.95 2.18 6.52
N ALA A 151 30.82 1.67 5.64
CA ALA A 151 30.59 0.38 4.97
C ALA A 151 30.43 -0.79 5.96
N SER A 152 31.09 -0.71 7.13
CA SER A 152 31.05 -1.73 8.19
C SER A 152 29.92 -1.55 9.20
N SER A 153 29.11 -0.49 9.10
CA SER A 153 28.04 -0.23 10.05
C SER A 153 26.88 -1.21 9.87
N PHE A 154 26.26 -1.59 10.99
CA PHE A 154 24.98 -2.29 10.97
C PHE A 154 23.88 -1.29 10.66
N VAL A 155 22.93 -1.68 9.79
CA VAL A 155 21.78 -0.88 9.45
C VAL A 155 20.51 -1.66 9.75
N PHE A 156 19.64 -1.05 10.54
CA PHE A 156 18.29 -1.55 10.82
C PHE A 156 17.28 -0.63 10.13
N GLY A 157 16.44 -1.18 9.25
CA GLY A 157 15.51 -0.41 8.46
C GLY A 157 14.04 -0.68 8.83
N TRP A 158 13.27 0.38 8.89
CA TRP A 158 11.81 0.35 8.88
C TRP A 158 11.29 1.00 7.60
N TYR A 159 10.58 0.21 6.80
CA TYR A 159 9.86 0.71 5.64
C TYR A 159 8.37 0.44 5.82
N GLY A 160 7.56 1.48 5.91
CA GLY A 160 6.12 1.35 6.13
C GLY A 160 5.39 2.67 5.91
N GLY A 161 4.14 2.75 6.37
CA GLY A 161 3.45 4.02 6.50
C GLY A 161 3.83 4.73 7.81
N ASN A 162 3.31 5.95 8.01
CA ASN A 162 3.54 6.72 9.24
C ASN A 162 2.76 6.13 10.44
N ASN A 163 3.11 4.92 10.83
CA ASN A 163 2.42 4.15 11.87
C ASN A 163 3.35 3.45 12.88
N PHE A 164 4.65 3.80 12.89
CA PHE A 164 5.58 3.37 13.93
C PHE A 164 5.35 4.21 15.21
N ASN A 165 4.20 4.00 15.85
CA ASN A 165 3.70 4.79 16.98
C ASN A 165 3.56 3.99 18.28
N ILE A 166 4.20 2.83 18.38
CA ILE A 166 4.22 2.00 19.59
C ILE A 166 5.31 2.53 20.50
N SER A 167 4.94 3.06 21.69
CA SER A 167 5.87 3.75 22.59
C SER A 167 7.08 2.91 22.99
N PHE A 168 6.87 1.67 23.40
CA PHE A 168 7.98 0.80 23.81
C PHE A 168 8.94 0.47 22.65
N ALA A 169 8.44 0.40 21.39
CA ALA A 169 9.29 0.16 20.24
C ALA A 169 10.16 1.39 19.91
N ARG A 170 9.58 2.60 20.02
CA ARG A 170 10.35 3.84 19.87
C ARG A 170 11.43 3.96 20.96
N GLU A 171 11.07 3.70 22.21
CA GLU A 171 12.02 3.68 23.33
C GLU A 171 13.13 2.64 23.12
N ALA A 172 12.80 1.47 22.63
CA ALA A 172 13.80 0.44 22.31
C ALA A 172 14.78 0.89 21.24
N VAL A 173 14.29 1.54 20.17
CA VAL A 173 15.16 2.12 19.12
C VAL A 173 16.06 3.20 19.70
N ILE A 174 15.53 4.13 20.49
CA ILE A 174 16.30 5.21 21.11
C ILE A 174 17.39 4.65 22.02
N ASN A 175 17.05 3.69 22.87
CA ASN A 175 18.01 3.07 23.77
C ASN A 175 19.08 2.27 23.01
N ALA A 176 18.69 1.54 21.97
CA ALA A 176 19.64 0.82 21.12
C ALA A 176 20.59 1.79 20.40
N ALA A 177 20.07 2.89 19.87
CA ALA A 177 20.87 3.91 19.19
C ALA A 177 21.90 4.56 20.12
N ARG A 178 21.56 4.78 21.39
CA ARG A 178 22.47 5.32 22.41
C ARG A 178 23.59 4.37 22.78
N ILE A 179 23.28 3.07 22.83
CA ILE A 179 24.24 2.01 23.21
C ILE A 179 25.12 1.60 22.02
N ARG A 180 24.53 1.47 20.83
CA ARG A 180 25.18 0.96 19.61
C ARG A 180 25.49 2.10 18.65
N ARG A 181 26.55 2.84 18.90
CA ARG A 181 27.01 3.94 18.03
C ARG A 181 27.59 3.45 16.69
N ASP A 182 27.83 2.17 16.53
CA ASP A 182 28.24 1.47 15.31
C ASP A 182 27.04 1.04 14.43
N ALA A 183 25.81 1.20 14.92
CA ALA A 183 24.59 0.84 14.23
C ALA A 183 23.78 2.09 13.86
N TYR A 184 23.10 2.02 12.71
CA TYR A 184 22.19 3.06 12.22
C TYR A 184 20.79 2.52 12.11
N PHE A 185 19.80 3.37 12.40
CA PHE A 185 18.37 3.02 12.35
C PHE A 185 17.69 3.93 11.35
N LEU A 186 17.23 3.37 10.24
CA LEU A 186 16.64 4.10 9.12
C LEU A 186 15.13 3.93 9.10
N PHE A 187 14.41 5.03 9.06
CA PHE A 187 12.95 5.04 8.96
C PHE A 187 12.52 5.75 7.68
N MET A 188 11.89 5.02 6.77
CA MET A 188 11.30 5.58 5.56
C MET A 188 9.78 5.69 5.72
N ASN A 189 9.20 6.80 5.26
CA ASN A 189 7.77 7.12 5.37
C ASN A 189 7.27 7.34 6.82
N GLN A 190 8.17 7.64 7.75
CA GLN A 190 7.86 7.84 9.15
C GLN A 190 8.32 9.23 9.61
N ASP A 191 7.44 9.94 10.34
CA ASP A 191 7.82 11.21 10.96
C ASP A 191 8.82 10.99 12.09
N ALA A 192 9.73 11.96 12.28
CA ALA A 192 10.74 11.89 13.32
C ALA A 192 10.11 11.77 14.71
N PHE A 193 10.66 10.90 15.54
CA PHE A 193 10.24 10.68 16.93
C PHE A 193 11.39 10.81 17.94
N CYS A 194 12.62 11.08 17.48
CA CYS A 194 13.79 11.37 18.31
C CYS A 194 14.84 12.14 17.49
N GLU A 195 15.89 12.61 18.18
CA GLU A 195 16.99 13.41 17.61
C GLU A 195 18.36 12.71 17.73
N GLU A 196 18.38 11.37 17.92
CA GLU A 196 19.63 10.61 17.98
C GLU A 196 20.33 10.62 16.62
N GLU A 197 21.64 10.96 16.58
CA GLU A 197 22.42 11.15 15.35
C GLU A 197 22.45 9.92 14.41
N ASN A 198 22.33 8.73 14.96
CA ASN A 198 22.31 7.46 14.24
C ASN A 198 20.90 6.92 14.00
N VAL A 199 19.86 7.74 14.19
CA VAL A 199 18.48 7.46 13.80
C VAL A 199 18.08 8.42 12.69
N LEU A 200 17.93 7.89 11.47
CA LEU A 200 17.72 8.71 10.28
C LEU A 200 16.28 8.54 9.78
N PHE A 201 15.61 9.66 9.57
CA PHE A 201 14.25 9.71 9.02
C PHE A 201 14.31 10.17 7.57
N LEU A 202 13.91 9.29 6.66
CA LEU A 202 13.97 9.53 5.23
C LEU A 202 12.62 10.07 4.71
N PRO A 203 12.64 10.86 3.63
CA PRO A 203 11.44 11.42 3.04
C PRO A 203 10.40 10.36 2.67
N ARG A 204 9.14 10.76 2.65
CA ARG A 204 8.04 9.92 2.17
C ARG A 204 8.17 9.67 0.68
N THR A 205 7.99 8.41 0.29
CA THR A 205 8.04 8.02 -1.11
C THR A 205 7.23 6.75 -1.38
N THR A 206 6.70 6.66 -2.59
CA THR A 206 6.13 5.42 -3.17
C THR A 206 6.98 4.92 -4.34
N ASP A 207 8.13 5.54 -4.60
CA ASP A 207 9.05 5.16 -5.68
C ASP A 207 9.64 3.76 -5.40
N PRO A 208 9.38 2.76 -6.27
CA PRO A 208 9.94 1.42 -6.12
C PRO A 208 11.48 1.39 -6.15
N ALA A 209 12.12 2.31 -6.88
CA ALA A 209 13.58 2.38 -6.92
C ALA A 209 14.16 2.83 -5.58
N ALA A 210 13.58 3.87 -4.96
CA ALA A 210 13.95 4.32 -3.62
C ALA A 210 13.74 3.21 -2.57
N LYS A 211 12.66 2.43 -2.69
CA LYS A 211 12.40 1.28 -1.81
C LYS A 211 13.49 0.22 -1.92
N VAL A 212 13.91 -0.12 -3.15
CA VAL A 212 15.00 -1.12 -3.34
C VAL A 212 16.33 -0.59 -2.83
N GLN A 213 16.64 0.69 -3.06
CA GLN A 213 17.86 1.31 -2.50
C GLN A 213 17.86 1.23 -0.96
N PHE A 214 16.72 1.50 -0.35
CA PHE A 214 16.54 1.38 1.11
C PHE A 214 16.77 -0.05 1.61
N ILE A 215 16.19 -1.04 0.92
CA ILE A 215 16.34 -2.47 1.31
C ILE A 215 17.79 -2.93 1.16
N ASN A 216 18.52 -2.40 0.19
CA ASN A 216 19.92 -2.75 -0.06
C ASN A 216 20.92 -1.98 0.83
N THR A 217 20.43 -1.09 1.70
CA THR A 217 21.26 -0.28 2.58
C THR A 217 21.63 -1.03 3.86
#